data_1514f4eaec8e5691bc5fe4252e20b7aa
#
_entry.id   1514f4eaec8e5691bc5fe4252e20b7aa
#
_cell.length_a   1.000
_cell.length_b   1.000
_cell.length_c   1.000
_cell.angle_alpha   90.00
_cell.angle_beta   90.00
_cell.angle_gamma   90.00
#
_symmetry.space_group_name_H-M   'P 1'
#
loop_
_entity.id
_entity.type
_entity.pdbx_description
1 polymer ?
#
loop_
_entity_poly.entity_id
_entity_poly.type
_entity_poly.pdbx_seq_one_letter_code
_entity_poly.pdbx_strand_id
1 'polypeptide(L)'
;SPEEMPFKTALGDTYDCGDFAGNYEDCLSAGDYDRADERRTEAKSRGKLLGIGTSNSVTGVASTNFEHVEIRFDASGGVTLLSGAMDHGQGHATTFKQVLSDKLGIDAAKIIYRFGDTDKVATGVGTFNARVAVFVGSAVVDAADKIIDKGKRIAAHMLEAAEGDLEFA
;
A
#
# COMPACT_ATOMS: atom_id res chain seq x y z
N SER A 1 -6.33 13.66 -22.87
CA SER A 1 -4.97 13.48 -23.46
C SER A 1 -3.93 14.17 -22.58
N PRO A 2 -2.62 13.84 -22.68
CA PRO A 2 -1.54 14.51 -21.95
C PRO A 2 -1.52 16.02 -22.18
N GLU A 3 -1.91 16.47 -23.37
CA GLU A 3 -1.92 17.89 -23.77
C GLU A 3 -3.00 18.73 -23.07
N GLU A 4 -4.00 18.07 -22.48
CA GLU A 4 -5.09 18.71 -21.73
C GLU A 4 -4.79 18.81 -20.23
N MET A 5 -3.63 18.32 -19.79
CA MET A 5 -3.24 18.34 -18.39
C MET A 5 -2.55 19.67 -18.01
N PRO A 6 -2.82 20.21 -16.84
CA PRO A 6 -3.70 19.68 -15.80
C PRO A 6 -5.18 19.87 -16.13
N PHE A 7 -5.97 18.80 -15.95
CA PHE A 7 -7.41 18.81 -16.22
C PHE A 7 -8.21 18.85 -14.93
N LYS A 8 -9.10 19.83 -14.80
CA LYS A 8 -10.01 19.94 -13.65
C LYS A 8 -11.35 19.27 -13.95
N THR A 9 -11.69 18.26 -13.14
CA THR A 9 -12.97 17.54 -13.29
C THR A 9 -14.16 18.38 -12.83
N ALA A 10 -15.36 18.00 -13.25
CA ALA A 10 -16.59 18.65 -12.79
C ALA A 10 -16.82 18.50 -11.27
N LEU A 11 -16.19 17.52 -10.62
CA LEU A 11 -16.28 17.28 -9.19
C LEU A 11 -15.21 18.02 -8.37
N GLY A 12 -14.32 18.75 -9.05
CA GLY A 12 -13.33 19.60 -8.41
C GLY A 12 -11.94 18.97 -8.28
N ASP A 13 -11.78 17.70 -8.63
CA ASP A 13 -10.46 17.05 -8.65
C ASP A 13 -9.62 17.59 -9.80
N THR A 14 -8.30 17.57 -9.61
CA THR A 14 -7.35 17.96 -10.66
C THR A 14 -6.46 16.77 -11.00
N TYR A 15 -6.47 16.38 -12.27
CA TYR A 15 -5.50 15.41 -12.80
C TYR A 15 -4.33 16.22 -13.38
N ASP A 16 -3.18 16.07 -12.79
CA ASP A 16 -1.97 16.83 -13.13
C ASP A 16 -1.19 16.20 -14.29
N CYS A 17 -1.35 14.90 -14.50
CA CYS A 17 -0.71 14.15 -15.57
C CYS A 17 -1.55 12.92 -15.94
N GLY A 18 -1.25 12.31 -17.09
CA GLY A 18 -1.79 11.03 -17.53
C GLY A 18 -2.16 11.02 -19.02
N ASP A 19 -1.90 9.88 -19.65
CA ASP A 19 -2.38 9.56 -20.99
C ASP A 19 -3.50 8.51 -20.91
N PHE A 20 -4.68 8.93 -20.52
CA PHE A 20 -5.82 8.03 -20.35
C PHE A 20 -6.33 7.46 -21.66
N ALA A 21 -6.25 8.24 -22.75
CA ALA A 21 -6.64 7.78 -24.08
C ALA A 21 -5.65 6.75 -24.61
N GLY A 22 -4.36 7.03 -24.57
CA GLY A 22 -3.32 6.08 -25.00
C GLY A 22 -3.36 4.79 -24.18
N ASN A 23 -3.51 4.85 -22.87
CA ASN A 23 -3.66 3.67 -22.04
C ASN A 23 -4.89 2.81 -22.43
N TYR A 24 -5.99 3.46 -22.82
CA TYR A 24 -7.19 2.75 -23.28
C TYR A 24 -6.95 2.06 -24.63
N GLU A 25 -6.31 2.74 -25.59
CA GLU A 25 -5.96 2.17 -26.89
C GLU A 25 -4.98 0.99 -26.74
N ASP A 26 -3.98 1.12 -25.88
CA ASP A 26 -3.05 0.03 -25.56
C ASP A 26 -3.79 -1.19 -24.98
N CYS A 27 -4.76 -0.95 -24.11
CA CYS A 27 -5.61 -2.00 -23.53
C CYS A 27 -6.43 -2.72 -24.60
N LEU A 28 -7.06 -1.97 -25.53
CA LEU A 28 -7.81 -2.55 -26.64
C LEU A 28 -6.91 -3.40 -27.56
N SER A 29 -5.73 -2.87 -27.88
CA SER A 29 -4.73 -3.55 -28.69
C SER A 29 -4.24 -4.84 -28.02
N ALA A 30 -3.83 -4.76 -26.76
CA ALA A 30 -3.38 -5.93 -25.99
C ALA A 30 -4.47 -6.98 -25.81
N GLY A 31 -5.73 -6.55 -25.75
CA GLY A 31 -6.92 -7.41 -25.66
C GLY A 31 -7.37 -8.01 -27.01
N ASP A 32 -6.68 -7.68 -28.10
CA ASP A 32 -7.07 -8.09 -29.48
C ASP A 32 -8.54 -7.76 -29.77
N TYR A 33 -8.93 -6.50 -29.41
CA TYR A 33 -10.32 -6.07 -29.48
C TYR A 33 -10.83 -5.95 -30.92
N ASP A 34 -9.96 -5.59 -31.86
CA ASP A 34 -10.29 -5.46 -33.27
C ASP A 34 -10.78 -6.78 -33.88
N ARG A 35 -10.34 -7.92 -33.31
CA ARG A 35 -10.78 -9.25 -33.72
C ARG A 35 -11.96 -9.80 -32.88
N ALA A 36 -12.63 -8.95 -32.16
CA ALA A 36 -13.73 -9.35 -31.28
C ALA A 36 -14.85 -10.13 -32.01
N ASP A 37 -15.21 -9.71 -33.21
CA ASP A 37 -16.29 -10.35 -33.99
C ASP A 37 -15.85 -11.69 -34.57
N GLU A 38 -14.59 -11.81 -35.02
CA GLU A 38 -14.01 -13.09 -35.44
C GLU A 38 -14.01 -14.09 -34.27
N ARG A 39 -13.56 -13.66 -33.10
CA ARG A 39 -13.51 -14.48 -31.88
C ARG A 39 -14.92 -14.89 -31.41
N ARG A 40 -15.92 -14.03 -31.54
CA ARG A 40 -17.33 -14.36 -31.29
C ARG A 40 -17.85 -15.42 -32.25
N THR A 41 -17.52 -15.27 -33.53
CA THR A 41 -17.90 -16.24 -34.57
C THR A 41 -17.27 -17.60 -34.34
N GLU A 42 -15.99 -17.63 -34.01
CA GLU A 42 -15.29 -18.86 -33.66
C GLU A 42 -15.86 -19.51 -32.40
N ALA A 43 -16.14 -18.73 -31.36
CA ALA A 43 -16.77 -19.25 -30.14
C ALA A 43 -18.14 -19.89 -30.46
N LYS A 44 -18.95 -19.23 -31.29
CA LYS A 44 -20.27 -19.72 -31.71
C LYS A 44 -20.17 -21.03 -32.48
N SER A 45 -19.16 -21.20 -33.34
CA SER A 45 -18.95 -22.46 -34.09
C SER A 45 -18.66 -23.64 -33.17
N ARG A 46 -18.17 -23.39 -31.95
CA ARG A 46 -17.91 -24.37 -30.89
C ARG A 46 -19.06 -24.47 -29.86
N GLY A 47 -20.24 -23.90 -30.18
CA GLY A 47 -21.39 -23.89 -29.27
C GLY A 47 -21.22 -23.02 -28.03
N LYS A 48 -20.30 -22.03 -28.04
CA LYS A 48 -20.01 -21.12 -26.94
C LYS A 48 -20.43 -19.69 -27.31
N LEU A 49 -20.66 -18.88 -26.27
CA LEU A 49 -20.87 -17.43 -26.41
C LEU A 49 -19.65 -16.72 -25.83
N LEU A 50 -19.17 -15.69 -26.54
CA LEU A 50 -18.09 -14.84 -26.07
C LEU A 50 -18.61 -13.42 -25.88
N GLY A 51 -18.60 -12.93 -24.62
CA GLY A 51 -18.80 -11.53 -24.27
C GLY A 51 -17.44 -10.83 -24.08
N ILE A 52 -17.32 -9.62 -24.61
CA ILE A 52 -16.15 -8.76 -24.39
C ILE A 52 -16.66 -7.40 -23.94
N GLY A 53 -16.12 -6.89 -22.85
CA GLY A 53 -16.38 -5.56 -22.34
C GLY A 53 -15.08 -4.87 -21.95
N THR A 54 -15.07 -3.55 -22.01
CA THR A 54 -13.94 -2.73 -21.58
C THR A 54 -14.42 -1.76 -20.50
N SER A 55 -13.51 -1.40 -19.59
CA SER A 55 -13.73 -0.32 -18.64
C SER A 55 -12.45 0.51 -18.52
N ASN A 56 -12.64 1.81 -18.31
CA ASN A 56 -11.56 2.72 -17.99
C ASN A 56 -11.90 3.45 -16.70
N SER A 57 -10.98 3.46 -15.74
CA SER A 57 -11.18 4.08 -14.44
C SER A 57 -9.93 4.79 -13.97
N VAL A 58 -10.11 5.88 -13.26
CA VAL A 58 -9.05 6.60 -12.55
C VAL A 58 -9.34 6.48 -11.06
N THR A 59 -8.35 6.02 -10.30
CA THR A 59 -8.47 5.89 -8.85
C THR A 59 -7.53 6.88 -8.18
N GLY A 60 -8.09 7.80 -7.42
CA GLY A 60 -7.32 8.69 -6.55
C GLY A 60 -7.00 8.03 -5.20
N VAL A 61 -6.04 8.60 -4.48
CA VAL A 61 -5.80 8.22 -3.08
C VAL A 61 -6.93 8.79 -2.22
N ALA A 62 -7.52 7.94 -1.37
CA ALA A 62 -8.64 8.35 -0.52
C ALA A 62 -8.26 9.47 0.46
N SER A 63 -9.21 10.35 0.69
CA SER A 63 -9.09 11.56 1.51
C SER A 63 -9.12 11.34 3.02
N THR A 64 -9.22 10.13 3.54
CA THR A 64 -9.17 9.85 4.98
C THR A 64 -7.74 9.87 5.48
N ASN A 65 -7.49 10.66 6.51
CA ASN A 65 -6.18 11.21 6.82
C ASN A 65 -5.43 10.53 7.97
N PHE A 66 -5.85 9.36 8.43
CA PHE A 66 -5.11 8.68 9.47
C PHE A 66 -5.13 7.16 9.32
N GLU A 67 -4.13 6.53 9.85
CA GLU A 67 -4.09 5.11 10.19
C GLU A 67 -3.34 4.93 11.51
N HIS A 68 -3.61 3.80 12.15
CA HIS A 68 -2.95 3.42 13.38
C HIS A 68 -2.15 2.14 13.16
N VAL A 69 -0.92 2.16 13.67
CA VAL A 69 -0.09 0.96 13.80
C VAL A 69 0.43 0.86 15.22
N GLU A 70 0.64 -0.37 15.65
CA GLU A 70 1.33 -0.66 16.90
C GLU A 70 2.45 -1.66 16.64
N ILE A 71 3.62 -1.41 17.21
CA ILE A 71 4.77 -2.30 17.12
C ILE A 71 5.06 -2.82 18.52
N ARG A 72 5.02 -4.13 18.69
CA ARG A 72 5.28 -4.83 19.96
C ARG A 72 6.53 -5.69 19.83
N PHE A 73 7.38 -5.62 20.84
CA PHE A 73 8.52 -6.51 20.99
C PHE A 73 8.21 -7.53 22.09
N ASP A 74 8.64 -8.76 21.87
CA ASP A 74 8.62 -9.78 22.92
C ASP A 74 10.03 -10.05 23.47
N ALA A 75 10.11 -10.75 24.59
CA ALA A 75 11.36 -11.04 25.27
C ALA A 75 12.31 -11.97 24.47
N SER A 76 11.80 -12.65 23.44
CA SER A 76 12.61 -13.51 22.55
C SER A 76 13.22 -12.73 21.37
N GLY A 77 12.91 -11.43 21.25
CA GLY A 77 13.33 -10.58 20.14
C GLY A 77 12.39 -10.67 18.92
N GLY A 78 11.23 -11.29 19.07
CA GLY A 78 10.19 -11.26 18.05
C GLY A 78 9.51 -9.91 17.99
N VAL A 79 9.03 -9.52 16.80
CA VAL A 79 8.36 -8.26 16.54
C VAL A 79 6.99 -8.52 15.94
N THR A 80 5.96 -7.90 16.53
CA THR A 80 4.61 -7.91 15.97
C THR A 80 4.22 -6.50 15.53
N LEU A 81 3.90 -6.35 14.25
CA LEU A 81 3.31 -5.15 13.67
C LEU A 81 1.81 -5.35 13.52
N LEU A 82 1.03 -4.49 14.19
CA LEU A 82 -0.42 -4.52 14.15
C LEU A 82 -0.96 -3.33 13.36
N SER A 83 -1.96 -3.57 12.52
CA SER A 83 -2.64 -2.54 11.71
C SER A 83 -4.12 -2.85 11.53
N GLY A 84 -4.95 -1.82 11.47
CA GLY A 84 -6.36 -1.95 11.12
C GLY A 84 -6.61 -2.25 9.64
N ALA A 85 -5.62 -1.99 8.79
CA ALA A 85 -5.72 -2.17 7.35
C ALA A 85 -5.53 -3.64 6.96
N MET A 86 -6.61 -4.25 6.46
CA MET A 86 -6.63 -5.65 6.08
C MET A 86 -5.82 -5.90 4.78
N ASP A 87 -5.07 -7.00 4.77
CA ASP A 87 -4.51 -7.58 3.56
C ASP A 87 -5.55 -8.53 2.93
N HIS A 88 -5.97 -8.24 1.72
CA HIS A 88 -6.88 -9.09 0.96
C HIS A 88 -6.26 -9.52 -0.40
N GLY A 89 -4.96 -9.75 -0.40
CA GLY A 89 -4.20 -10.29 -1.53
C GLY A 89 -3.25 -9.30 -2.21
N GLN A 90 -3.19 -8.02 -1.74
CA GLN A 90 -2.32 -7.00 -2.33
C GLN A 90 -0.92 -6.92 -1.71
N GLY A 91 -0.57 -7.85 -0.81
CA GLY A 91 0.79 -8.01 -0.31
C GLY A 91 1.20 -7.08 0.82
N HIS A 92 0.28 -6.54 1.59
CA HIS A 92 0.57 -5.66 2.74
C HIS A 92 1.50 -6.32 3.77
N ALA A 93 1.31 -7.62 4.03
CA ALA A 93 2.14 -8.36 4.97
C ALA A 93 3.62 -8.36 4.55
N THR A 94 3.91 -8.43 3.26
CA THR A 94 5.27 -8.34 2.73
C THR A 94 5.77 -6.90 2.79
N THR A 95 5.01 -5.97 2.23
CA THR A 95 5.40 -4.56 2.09
C THR A 95 5.73 -3.92 3.44
N PHE A 96 4.84 -4.03 4.44
CA PHE A 96 5.05 -3.36 5.73
C PHE A 96 6.11 -4.04 6.60
N LYS A 97 6.34 -5.35 6.43
CA LYS A 97 7.49 -6.00 7.03
C LYS A 97 8.81 -5.49 6.45
N GLN A 98 8.87 -5.26 5.13
CA GLN A 98 10.05 -4.67 4.48
C GLN A 98 10.31 -3.25 5.01
N VAL A 99 9.30 -2.39 5.04
CA VAL A 99 9.43 -1.02 5.55
C VAL A 99 9.96 -1.02 6.99
N LEU A 100 9.39 -1.88 7.86
CA LEU A 100 9.82 -1.96 9.26
C LEU A 100 11.22 -2.57 9.39
N SER A 101 11.53 -3.58 8.59
CA SER A 101 12.85 -4.21 8.50
C SER A 101 13.94 -3.20 8.13
N ASP A 102 13.70 -2.41 7.08
CA ASP A 102 14.63 -1.40 6.60
C ASP A 102 14.86 -0.29 7.65
N LYS A 103 13.80 0.11 8.37
CA LYS A 103 13.88 1.17 9.39
C LYS A 103 14.59 0.73 10.67
N LEU A 104 14.41 -0.52 11.11
CA LEU A 104 14.89 -1.01 12.40
C LEU A 104 16.06 -1.99 12.29
N GLY A 105 16.53 -2.34 11.09
CA GLY A 105 17.60 -3.34 10.90
C GLY A 105 17.19 -4.76 11.34
N ILE A 106 15.90 -5.06 11.46
CA ILE A 106 15.39 -6.35 11.93
C ILE A 106 15.08 -7.25 10.76
N ASP A 107 15.49 -8.51 10.81
CA ASP A 107 15.11 -9.49 9.78
C ASP A 107 13.58 -9.57 9.62
N ALA A 108 13.10 -9.32 8.39
CA ALA A 108 11.68 -9.36 8.05
C ALA A 108 11.01 -10.70 8.41
N ALA A 109 11.77 -11.80 8.45
CA ALA A 109 11.27 -13.12 8.88
C ALA A 109 10.88 -13.16 10.37
N LYS A 110 11.45 -12.29 11.19
CA LYS A 110 11.11 -12.15 12.62
C LYS A 110 9.93 -11.25 12.89
N ILE A 111 9.42 -10.56 11.87
CA ILE A 111 8.29 -9.65 11.98
C ILE A 111 6.99 -10.41 11.67
N ILE A 112 6.08 -10.42 12.62
CA ILE A 112 4.72 -10.94 12.44
C ILE A 112 3.80 -9.78 12.14
N TYR A 113 3.13 -9.78 10.98
CA TYR A 113 2.09 -8.80 10.65
C TYR A 113 0.71 -9.34 11.06
N ARG A 114 0.00 -8.55 11.85
CA ARG A 114 -1.38 -8.82 12.29
C ARG A 114 -2.29 -7.67 11.88
N PHE A 115 -3.44 -7.98 11.29
CA PHE A 115 -4.35 -6.98 10.75
C PHE A 115 -5.81 -7.39 10.88
N GLY A 116 -6.70 -6.42 10.87
CA GLY A 116 -8.15 -6.62 10.78
C GLY A 116 -8.79 -7.36 11.95
N ASP A 117 -8.07 -7.56 13.03
CA ASP A 117 -8.53 -8.26 14.24
C ASP A 117 -8.84 -7.21 15.33
N THR A 118 -10.12 -6.94 15.53
CA THR A 118 -10.59 -5.90 16.47
C THR A 118 -10.31 -6.24 17.93
N ASP A 119 -9.97 -7.48 18.25
CA ASP A 119 -9.53 -7.88 19.60
C ASP A 119 -8.06 -7.50 19.85
N LYS A 120 -7.29 -7.23 18.80
CA LYS A 120 -5.86 -6.96 18.88
C LYS A 120 -5.47 -5.56 18.40
N VAL A 121 -6.21 -5.01 17.46
CA VAL A 121 -5.96 -3.70 16.85
C VAL A 121 -6.89 -2.68 17.47
N ALA A 122 -6.33 -1.67 18.12
CA ALA A 122 -7.10 -0.68 18.88
C ALA A 122 -8.01 0.19 17.99
N THR A 123 -7.52 0.56 16.80
CA THR A 123 -8.25 1.39 15.83
C THR A 123 -7.64 1.25 14.43
N GLY A 124 -8.39 1.65 13.42
CA GLY A 124 -7.96 1.70 12.03
C GLY A 124 -9.13 2.05 11.13
N VAL A 125 -8.82 2.58 9.95
CA VAL A 125 -9.84 2.96 8.96
C VAL A 125 -10.10 1.83 7.97
N GLY A 126 -9.07 1.08 7.61
CA GLY A 126 -9.19 -0.08 6.73
C GLY A 126 -8.62 0.11 5.34
N THR A 127 -8.82 -0.91 4.50
CA THR A 127 -8.22 -1.01 3.18
C THR A 127 -9.22 -0.72 2.08
N PHE A 128 -9.06 0.40 1.40
CA PHE A 128 -9.84 0.81 0.22
C PHE A 128 -9.13 1.97 -0.49
N ASN A 129 -9.50 2.24 -1.74
CA ASN A 129 -9.16 3.46 -2.49
C ASN A 129 -7.66 3.81 -2.49
N ALA A 130 -6.78 2.85 -2.73
CA ALA A 130 -5.32 3.02 -2.88
C ALA A 130 -4.60 3.74 -1.71
N ARG A 131 -5.22 3.85 -0.52
CA ARG A 131 -4.73 4.66 0.59
C ARG A 131 -3.67 3.98 1.47
N VAL A 132 -3.71 2.65 1.57
CA VAL A 132 -3.03 1.93 2.66
C VAL A 132 -1.51 2.03 2.57
N ALA A 133 -0.93 1.95 1.37
CA ALA A 133 0.52 2.08 1.20
C ALA A 133 1.04 3.41 1.75
N VAL A 134 0.31 4.50 1.52
CA VAL A 134 0.69 5.84 2.00
C VAL A 134 0.45 5.96 3.51
N PHE A 135 -0.77 5.71 3.98
CA PHE A 135 -1.12 6.01 5.39
C PHE A 135 -0.55 5.00 6.37
N VAL A 136 -0.65 3.69 6.09
CA VAL A 136 -0.04 2.68 6.97
C VAL A 136 1.48 2.71 6.86
N GLY A 137 2.02 2.86 5.64
CA GLY A 137 3.47 2.99 5.44
C GLY A 137 4.06 4.15 6.23
N SER A 138 3.43 5.34 6.15
CA SER A 138 3.84 6.51 6.95
C SER A 138 3.70 6.27 8.45
N ALA A 139 2.62 5.63 8.91
CA ALA A 139 2.43 5.30 10.31
C ALA A 139 3.47 4.29 10.82
N VAL A 140 3.88 3.32 9.99
CA VAL A 140 4.97 2.38 10.33
C VAL A 140 6.30 3.11 10.50
N VAL A 141 6.61 4.03 9.58
CA VAL A 141 7.84 4.85 9.66
C VAL A 141 7.82 5.71 10.92
N ASP A 142 6.73 6.44 11.18
CA ASP A 142 6.60 7.29 12.38
C ASP A 142 6.71 6.47 13.68
N ALA A 143 6.11 5.29 13.72
CA ALA A 143 6.23 4.40 14.88
C ALA A 143 7.66 3.85 15.07
N ALA A 144 8.34 3.52 13.98
CA ALA A 144 9.73 3.07 14.01
C ALA A 144 10.68 4.19 14.48
N ASP A 145 10.49 5.42 13.99
CA ASP A 145 11.28 6.57 14.43
C ASP A 145 11.11 6.83 15.95
N LYS A 146 9.90 6.73 16.49
CA LYS A 146 9.65 6.80 17.94
C LYS A 146 10.34 5.69 18.74
N ILE A 147 10.44 4.50 18.16
CA ILE A 147 11.19 3.37 18.78
C ILE A 147 12.67 3.67 18.80
N ILE A 148 13.24 4.16 17.71
CA ILE A 148 14.65 4.55 17.60
C ILE A 148 14.97 5.64 18.63
N ASP A 149 14.18 6.69 18.70
CA ASP A 149 14.35 7.78 19.66
C ASP A 149 14.28 7.28 21.11
N LYS A 150 13.32 6.41 21.41
CA LYS A 150 13.22 5.79 22.73
C LYS A 150 14.41 4.90 23.03
N GLY A 151 14.86 4.12 22.04
CA GLY A 151 16.05 3.27 22.14
C GLY A 151 17.30 4.07 22.43
N LYS A 152 17.53 5.18 21.72
CA LYS A 152 18.65 6.10 21.98
C LYS A 152 18.63 6.66 23.40
N ARG A 153 17.49 7.08 23.91
CA ARG A 153 17.37 7.56 25.31
C ARG A 153 17.70 6.50 26.33
N ILE A 154 17.25 5.27 26.11
CA ILE A 154 17.58 4.14 27.02
C ILE A 154 19.07 3.85 26.96
N ALA A 155 19.64 3.77 25.75
CA ALA A 155 21.08 3.51 25.57
C ALA A 155 21.93 4.63 26.17
N ALA A 156 21.57 5.90 26.00
CA ALA A 156 22.23 7.04 26.62
C ALA A 156 22.30 6.91 28.14
N HIS A 157 21.16 6.55 28.76
CA HIS A 157 21.12 6.33 30.21
C HIS A 157 21.99 5.14 30.65
N MET A 158 21.96 4.03 29.92
CA MET A 158 22.73 2.82 30.27
C MET A 158 24.22 2.99 30.04
N LEU A 159 24.63 3.79 29.07
CA LEU A 159 26.02 4.03 28.69
C LEU A 159 26.63 5.28 29.35
N GLU A 160 25.83 6.02 30.14
CA GLU A 160 26.21 7.32 30.71
C GLU A 160 26.74 8.31 29.65
N ALA A 161 26.11 8.30 28.45
CA ALA A 161 26.48 9.11 27.30
C ALA A 161 25.39 10.12 26.96
N ALA A 162 25.71 11.15 26.19
CA ALA A 162 24.68 12.05 25.66
C ALA A 162 23.92 11.41 24.48
N GLU A 163 22.61 11.67 24.37
CA GLU A 163 21.80 11.13 23.27
C GLU A 163 22.36 11.51 21.89
N GLY A 164 22.96 12.72 21.77
CA GLY A 164 23.56 13.22 20.53
C GLY A 164 24.82 12.48 20.10
N ASP A 165 25.46 11.76 21.01
CA ASP A 165 26.67 10.97 20.73
C ASP A 165 26.34 9.53 20.30
N LEU A 166 25.04 9.18 20.26
CA LEU A 166 24.59 7.84 19.89
C LEU A 166 24.01 7.84 18.48
N GLU A 167 24.46 6.91 17.69
CA GLU A 167 23.94 6.62 16.37
C GLU A 167 23.18 5.28 16.37
N PHE A 168 22.06 5.23 15.68
CA PHE A 168 21.35 3.99 15.43
C PHE A 168 21.85 3.45 14.08
N ALA A 169 22.42 2.26 14.08
CA ALA A 169 23.00 1.59 12.92
C ALA A 169 22.30 0.25 12.61
#